data_2f8427c1a24ddfe8697cc1cefa7f8bca
#
_entry.id   2f8427c1a24ddfe8697cc1cefa7f8bca
#
_cell.length_a   1.000
_cell.length_b   1.000
_cell.length_c   1.000
_cell.angle_alpha   90.00
_cell.angle_beta   90.00
_cell.angle_gamma   90.00
#
_symmetry.space_group_name_H-M   'P 1'
#
loop_
_entity.id
_entity.type
_entity.pdbx_description
1 polymer ?
#
loop_
_entity_poly.entity_id
_entity_poly.type
_entity_poly.pdbx_seq_one_letter_code
_entity_poly.pdbx_strand_id
1 'polypeptide(L)'
;GPPFYQKLIAPFLIIFLLIMSIGPKLKWIKSKVENKNSIIITFIISIVLSFFIVENLTTDLLFYTVLISAAFFLFFTTLKELFIKKFNNISQTVAHFGFSLLILSILFNNILSSEITTNIKIGEKYIYGKNEIFFKKINEKKNSNFNSIIAHFEIKDENGKTVELKPEIRIYNQPIIITSEADI
;
A
#
# COMPACT_ATOMS: atom_id res chain seq x y z
N GLY A 1 -13.83 6.63 7.37
CA GLY A 1 -12.74 6.81 6.43
C GLY A 1 -11.77 5.62 6.44
N PRO A 2 -10.71 5.62 5.62
CA PRO A 2 -9.76 4.50 5.49
C PRO A 2 -9.22 3.93 6.81
N PRO A 3 -8.84 4.73 7.82
CA PRO A 3 -8.32 4.22 9.09
C PRO A 3 -9.31 3.35 9.86
N PHE A 4 -10.61 3.61 9.74
CA PHE A 4 -11.65 2.82 10.39
C PHE A 4 -11.72 1.41 9.80
N TYR A 5 -11.77 1.31 8.46
CA TYR A 5 -11.84 0.02 7.78
C TYR A 5 -10.59 -0.82 7.99
N GLN A 6 -9.42 -0.21 8.03
CA GLN A 6 -8.17 -0.91 8.31
C GLN A 6 -8.21 -1.60 9.68
N LYS A 7 -8.59 -0.88 10.74
CA LYS A 7 -8.69 -1.44 12.10
C LYS A 7 -9.76 -2.53 12.23
N LEU A 8 -10.85 -2.43 11.47
CA LEU A 8 -11.92 -3.42 11.48
C LEU A 8 -11.55 -4.69 10.71
N ILE A 9 -10.93 -4.56 9.55
CA ILE A 9 -10.64 -5.68 8.64
C ILE A 9 -9.36 -6.43 9.03
N ALA A 10 -8.36 -5.72 9.56
CA ALA A 10 -7.05 -6.30 9.84
C ALA A 10 -7.06 -7.55 10.73
N PRO A 11 -7.83 -7.63 11.84
CA PRO A 11 -7.87 -8.84 12.67
C PRO A 11 -8.32 -10.08 11.88
N PHE A 12 -9.34 -9.92 11.02
CA PHE A 12 -9.82 -11.00 10.17
C PHE A 12 -8.78 -11.38 9.11
N LEU A 13 -8.12 -10.40 8.51
CA LEU A 13 -7.07 -10.61 7.53
C LEU A 13 -5.89 -11.38 8.13
N ILE A 14 -5.45 -11.05 9.34
CA ILE A 14 -4.38 -11.76 10.05
C ILE A 14 -4.73 -13.24 10.20
N ILE A 15 -5.94 -13.54 10.73
CA ILE A 15 -6.40 -14.92 10.91
C ILE A 15 -6.45 -15.64 9.56
N PHE A 16 -6.96 -15.00 8.52
CA PHE A 16 -7.06 -15.57 7.19
C PHE A 16 -5.67 -15.89 6.60
N LEU A 17 -4.72 -14.97 6.70
CA LEU A 17 -3.33 -15.18 6.25
C LEU A 17 -2.66 -16.35 6.98
N LEU A 18 -2.87 -16.48 8.30
CA LEU A 18 -2.34 -17.58 9.10
C LEU A 18 -2.96 -18.94 8.68
N ILE A 19 -4.27 -18.98 8.47
CA ILE A 19 -4.96 -20.19 7.99
C ILE A 19 -4.45 -20.58 6.60
N MET A 20 -4.29 -19.61 5.67
CA MET A 20 -3.74 -19.88 4.34
C MET A 20 -2.29 -20.38 4.39
N SER A 21 -1.49 -19.94 5.36
CA SER A 21 -0.10 -20.39 5.52
C SER A 21 0.03 -21.81 6.06
N ILE A 22 -0.87 -22.22 6.95
CA ILE A 22 -0.81 -23.50 7.67
C ILE A 22 -1.75 -24.54 7.05
N GLY A 23 -2.94 -24.13 6.59
CA GLY A 23 -4.00 -25.00 6.10
C GLY A 23 -3.55 -26.06 5.08
N PRO A 24 -2.79 -25.70 4.03
CA PRO A 24 -2.30 -26.67 3.04
C PRO A 24 -1.37 -27.74 3.62
N LYS A 25 -0.80 -27.50 4.82
CA LYS A 25 0.14 -28.41 5.51
C LYS A 25 -0.58 -29.34 6.47
N LEU A 26 -1.86 -29.09 6.77
CA LEU A 26 -2.69 -29.95 7.61
C LEU A 26 -3.31 -31.05 6.75
N LYS A 27 -2.97 -32.29 7.02
CA LYS A 27 -3.61 -33.45 6.37
C LYS A 27 -4.89 -33.82 7.11
N TRP A 28 -6.01 -33.99 6.37
CA TRP A 28 -7.36 -34.16 6.89
C TRP A 28 -7.57 -35.42 7.79
N ILE A 29 -6.79 -36.50 7.65
CA ILE A 29 -7.14 -37.78 8.30
C ILE A 29 -6.03 -38.39 9.18
N LYS A 30 -4.77 -38.18 8.99
CA LYS A 30 -3.66 -38.67 9.82
C LYS A 30 -2.46 -37.74 9.75
N SER A 31 -2.48 -36.69 10.51
CA SER A 31 -1.44 -35.71 10.36
C SER A 31 -0.42 -35.68 11.49
N LYS A 32 0.76 -36.14 11.17
CA LYS A 32 1.95 -35.44 11.69
C LYS A 32 2.17 -34.26 10.78
N VAL A 33 2.10 -33.03 11.33
CA VAL A 33 2.48 -31.82 10.60
C VAL A 33 3.92 -32.01 10.15
N GLU A 34 4.12 -32.19 8.84
CA GLU A 34 5.44 -32.35 8.27
C GLU A 34 6.25 -31.10 8.57
N ASN A 35 7.38 -31.29 9.28
CA ASN A 35 8.37 -30.23 9.53
C ASN A 35 7.90 -29.06 10.44
N LYS A 36 7.35 -29.36 11.62
CA LYS A 36 6.95 -28.34 12.62
C LYS A 36 8.04 -27.30 12.88
N ASN A 37 9.30 -27.73 13.01
CA ASN A 37 10.42 -26.84 13.27
C ASN A 37 10.59 -25.81 12.13
N SER A 38 10.42 -26.23 10.88
CA SER A 38 10.51 -25.32 9.74
C SER A 38 9.40 -24.25 9.72
N ILE A 39 8.17 -24.61 10.13
CA ILE A 39 7.05 -23.68 10.24
C ILE A 39 7.35 -22.64 11.34
N ILE A 40 7.79 -23.11 12.50
CA ILE A 40 8.14 -22.24 13.64
C ILE A 40 9.28 -21.28 13.27
N ILE A 41 10.34 -21.78 12.65
CA ILE A 41 11.47 -20.95 12.21
C ILE A 41 11.01 -19.90 11.19
N THR A 42 10.21 -20.30 10.20
CA THR A 42 9.68 -19.35 9.20
C THR A 42 8.80 -18.27 9.86
N PHE A 43 7.98 -18.64 10.84
CA PHE A 43 7.14 -17.70 11.59
C PHE A 43 8.00 -16.70 12.40
N ILE A 44 9.03 -17.18 13.12
CA ILE A 44 9.96 -16.33 13.87
C ILE A 44 10.70 -15.35 12.93
N ILE A 45 11.21 -15.84 11.78
CA ILE A 45 11.88 -14.99 10.78
C ILE A 45 10.92 -13.91 10.28
N SER A 46 9.65 -14.27 10.03
CA SER A 46 8.64 -13.31 9.57
C SER A 46 8.38 -12.20 10.59
N ILE A 47 8.34 -12.54 11.89
CA ILE A 47 8.15 -11.54 12.95
C ILE A 47 9.38 -10.64 13.07
N VAL A 48 10.57 -11.21 13.10
CA VAL A 48 11.82 -10.44 13.23
C VAL A 48 11.99 -9.49 12.06
N LEU A 49 11.79 -9.98 10.83
CA LEU A 49 11.90 -9.15 9.63
C LEU A 49 10.89 -8.00 9.62
N SER A 50 9.61 -8.29 9.96
CA SER A 50 8.58 -7.25 10.04
C SER A 50 8.88 -6.21 11.10
N PHE A 51 9.38 -6.61 12.25
CA PHE A 51 9.76 -5.67 13.31
C PHE A 51 10.84 -4.69 12.84
N PHE A 52 11.94 -5.19 12.25
CA PHE A 52 13.00 -4.33 11.74
C PHE A 52 12.56 -3.38 10.63
N ILE A 53 11.62 -3.81 9.77
CA ILE A 53 11.09 -2.95 8.70
C ILE A 53 10.20 -1.85 9.28
N VAL A 54 9.33 -2.20 10.23
CA VAL A 54 8.28 -1.30 10.73
C VAL A 54 8.81 -0.30 11.76
N GLU A 55 9.84 -0.67 12.53
CA GLU A 55 10.39 0.13 13.65
C GLU A 55 10.71 1.58 13.26
N ASN A 56 11.22 1.79 12.04
CA ASN A 56 11.62 3.11 11.56
C ASN A 56 10.58 3.81 10.66
N LEU A 57 9.44 3.17 10.38
CA LEU A 57 8.50 3.65 9.35
C LEU A 57 7.15 4.12 9.90
N THR A 58 6.75 3.69 11.10
CA THR A 58 5.41 4.02 11.62
C THR A 58 5.36 4.09 13.14
N THR A 59 4.41 4.87 13.65
CA THR A 59 4.13 5.00 15.09
C THR A 59 3.30 3.83 15.64
N ASP A 60 2.47 3.18 14.80
CA ASP A 60 1.65 2.02 15.19
C ASP A 60 2.42 0.70 15.03
N LEU A 61 3.61 0.64 15.67
CA LEU A 61 4.56 -0.45 15.56
C LEU A 61 3.94 -1.84 15.73
N LEU A 62 3.16 -2.07 16.79
CA LEU A 62 2.61 -3.39 17.10
C LEU A 62 1.61 -3.85 16.03
N PHE A 63 0.71 -2.96 15.63
CA PHE A 63 -0.32 -3.26 14.63
C PHE A 63 0.28 -3.69 13.29
N TYR A 64 1.20 -2.88 12.75
CA TYR A 64 1.84 -3.18 11.46
C TYR A 64 2.79 -4.36 11.55
N THR A 65 3.52 -4.54 12.65
CA THR A 65 4.39 -5.71 12.84
C THR A 65 3.61 -7.02 12.78
N VAL A 66 2.47 -7.11 13.48
CA VAL A 66 1.65 -8.32 13.46
C VAL A 66 1.05 -8.58 12.08
N LEU A 67 0.54 -7.55 11.41
CA LEU A 67 -0.10 -7.66 10.10
C LEU A 67 0.90 -8.05 9.01
N ILE A 68 2.07 -7.38 8.98
CA ILE A 68 3.13 -7.67 8.00
C ILE A 68 3.77 -9.03 8.28
N SER A 69 3.93 -9.43 9.56
CA SER A 69 4.47 -10.75 9.89
C SER A 69 3.58 -11.88 9.40
N ALA A 70 2.25 -11.73 9.48
CA ALA A 70 1.32 -12.71 8.93
C ALA A 70 1.42 -12.80 7.40
N ALA A 71 1.58 -11.65 6.70
CA ALA A 71 1.77 -11.62 5.25
C ALA A 71 3.13 -12.22 4.83
N PHE A 72 4.22 -11.90 5.52
CA PHE A 72 5.53 -12.53 5.28
C PHE A 72 5.51 -14.02 5.59
N PHE A 73 4.80 -14.45 6.62
CA PHE A 73 4.69 -15.86 6.92
C PHE A 73 4.02 -16.63 5.78
N LEU A 74 2.94 -16.10 5.21
CA LEU A 74 2.33 -16.68 4.01
C LEU A 74 3.30 -16.66 2.82
N PHE A 75 3.98 -15.53 2.59
CA PHE A 75 4.94 -15.38 1.51
C PHE A 75 6.08 -16.41 1.58
N PHE A 76 6.77 -16.50 2.72
CA PHE A 76 7.90 -17.43 2.86
C PHE A 76 7.48 -18.89 2.85
N THR A 77 6.30 -19.22 3.40
CA THR A 77 5.79 -20.59 3.36
C THR A 77 5.45 -21.03 1.94
N THR A 78 4.83 -20.17 1.15
CA THR A 78 4.48 -20.45 -0.25
C THR A 78 5.70 -20.41 -1.16
N LEU A 79 6.62 -19.46 -0.96
CA LEU A 79 7.89 -19.38 -1.69
C LEU A 79 8.70 -20.67 -1.50
N LYS A 80 8.80 -21.15 -0.26
CA LYS A 80 9.48 -22.42 0.05
C LYS A 80 8.81 -23.61 -0.67
N GLU A 81 7.48 -23.64 -0.73
CA GLU A 81 6.76 -24.70 -1.44
C GLU A 81 7.01 -24.68 -2.95
N LEU A 82 7.12 -23.51 -3.56
CA LEU A 82 7.47 -23.36 -4.98
C LEU A 82 8.84 -23.96 -5.31
N PHE A 83 9.83 -23.81 -4.40
CA PHE A 83 11.19 -24.30 -4.65
C PHE A 83 11.45 -25.75 -4.23
N ILE A 84 10.77 -26.25 -3.21
CA ILE A 84 11.10 -27.54 -2.58
C ILE A 84 10.16 -28.67 -2.98
N LYS A 85 8.89 -28.41 -3.22
CA LYS A 85 7.91 -29.45 -3.50
C LYS A 85 7.75 -29.72 -4.99
N LYS A 86 7.86 -31.00 -5.36
CA LYS A 86 7.35 -31.50 -6.62
C LYS A 86 5.84 -31.19 -6.71
N PHE A 87 5.50 -30.26 -7.52
CA PHE A 87 4.26 -29.79 -8.18
C PHE A 87 2.90 -30.45 -7.87
N ASN A 88 2.61 -30.95 -6.67
CA ASN A 88 1.32 -31.59 -6.41
C ASN A 88 0.10 -30.65 -6.35
N ASN A 89 0.32 -29.34 -6.05
CA ASN A 89 -0.75 -28.34 -5.98
C ASN A 89 -0.23 -26.95 -6.40
N ILE A 90 0.42 -26.86 -7.55
CA ILE A 90 1.05 -25.63 -8.02
C ILE A 90 0.08 -24.45 -8.11
N SER A 91 -1.15 -24.69 -8.58
CA SER A 91 -2.15 -23.63 -8.74
C SER A 91 -2.51 -22.97 -7.40
N GLN A 92 -2.68 -23.76 -6.35
CA GLN A 92 -2.95 -23.25 -5.00
C GLN A 92 -1.75 -22.48 -4.46
N THR A 93 -0.54 -23.02 -4.60
CA THR A 93 0.69 -22.38 -4.10
C THR A 93 0.95 -21.05 -4.81
N VAL A 94 0.77 -21.01 -6.14
CA VAL A 94 0.91 -19.76 -6.93
C VAL A 94 -0.15 -18.73 -6.53
N ALA A 95 -1.41 -19.16 -6.33
CA ALA A 95 -2.48 -18.25 -5.90
C ALA A 95 -2.18 -17.66 -4.51
N HIS A 96 -1.76 -18.47 -3.53
CA HIS A 96 -1.41 -17.98 -2.19
C HIS A 96 -0.17 -17.10 -2.21
N PHE A 97 0.83 -17.43 -3.03
CA PHE A 97 2.02 -16.60 -3.23
C PHE A 97 1.66 -15.24 -3.82
N GLY A 98 0.88 -15.21 -4.90
CA GLY A 98 0.41 -13.96 -5.51
C GLY A 98 -0.43 -13.13 -4.57
N PHE A 99 -1.31 -13.76 -3.77
CA PHE A 99 -2.09 -13.07 -2.74
C PHE A 99 -1.20 -12.46 -1.65
N SER A 100 -0.17 -13.17 -1.19
CA SER A 100 0.77 -12.63 -0.20
C SER A 100 1.55 -11.43 -0.72
N LEU A 101 1.99 -11.47 -1.99
CA LEU A 101 2.63 -10.33 -2.66
C LEU A 101 1.71 -9.12 -2.76
N LEU A 102 0.43 -9.34 -3.14
CA LEU A 102 -0.57 -8.28 -3.20
C LEU A 102 -0.74 -7.59 -1.84
N ILE A 103 -0.93 -8.37 -0.78
CA ILE A 103 -1.10 -7.83 0.57
C ILE A 103 0.15 -7.08 1.03
N LEU A 104 1.35 -7.64 0.83
CA LEU A 104 2.61 -6.95 1.16
C LEU A 104 2.75 -5.64 0.40
N SER A 105 2.43 -5.62 -0.90
CA SER A 105 2.48 -4.40 -1.71
C SER A 105 1.53 -3.33 -1.21
N ILE A 106 0.30 -3.69 -0.84
CA ILE A 106 -0.68 -2.76 -0.25
C ILE A 106 -0.18 -2.21 1.08
N LEU A 107 0.36 -3.08 1.96
CA LEU A 107 0.86 -2.67 3.27
C LEU A 107 2.08 -1.75 3.15
N PHE A 108 3.03 -2.08 2.28
CA PHE A 108 4.19 -1.24 2.04
C PHE A 108 3.81 0.10 1.40
N ASN A 109 2.91 0.10 0.43
CA ASN A 109 2.40 1.34 -0.14
C ASN A 109 1.76 2.22 0.93
N ASN A 110 0.97 1.65 1.84
CA ASN A 110 0.33 2.39 2.93
C ASN A 110 1.35 2.99 3.92
N ILE A 111 2.42 2.26 4.26
CA ILE A 111 3.44 2.71 5.22
C ILE A 111 4.41 3.71 4.58
N LEU A 112 4.77 3.50 3.31
CA LEU A 112 5.76 4.31 2.62
C LEU A 112 5.17 5.55 1.95
N SER A 113 3.86 5.58 1.69
CA SER A 113 3.19 6.76 1.15
C SER A 113 2.88 7.76 2.26
N SER A 114 3.09 9.04 1.98
CA SER A 114 2.61 10.13 2.82
C SER A 114 1.59 10.95 2.06
N GLU A 115 0.41 11.14 2.65
CA GLU A 115 -0.64 11.98 2.12
C GLU A 115 -0.84 13.18 3.05
N ILE A 116 -0.88 14.37 2.47
CA ILE A 116 -1.13 15.61 3.19
C ILE A 116 -2.33 16.29 2.59
N THR A 117 -3.29 16.55 3.44
CA THR A 117 -4.44 17.38 3.09
C THR A 117 -4.31 18.73 3.78
N THR A 118 -4.22 19.80 3.00
CA THR A 118 -4.13 21.16 3.49
C THR A 118 -4.93 22.12 2.61
N ASN A 119 -5.33 23.25 3.20
CA ASN A 119 -5.98 24.32 2.47
C ASN A 119 -4.98 25.44 2.21
N ILE A 120 -4.72 25.74 0.94
CA ILE A 120 -3.81 26.79 0.51
C ILE A 120 -4.60 27.81 -0.31
N LYS A 121 -4.49 29.09 0.02
CA LYS A 121 -5.10 30.18 -0.76
C LYS A 121 -4.18 30.63 -1.89
N ILE A 122 -4.76 31.22 -2.93
CA ILE A 122 -3.97 31.81 -4.02
C ILE A 122 -3.04 32.86 -3.44
N GLY A 123 -1.75 32.79 -3.81
CA GLY A 123 -0.71 33.65 -3.30
C GLY A 123 -0.05 33.21 -2.00
N GLU A 124 -0.54 32.13 -1.37
CA GLU A 124 0.06 31.56 -0.16
C GLU A 124 1.12 30.50 -0.49
N LYS A 125 2.05 30.33 0.44
CA LYS A 125 3.09 29.32 0.42
C LYS A 125 2.83 28.30 1.51
N TYR A 126 3.09 27.05 1.20
CA TYR A 126 3.05 25.95 2.14
C TYR A 126 4.40 25.21 2.14
N ILE A 127 4.96 24.97 3.30
CA ILE A 127 6.24 24.26 3.45
C ILE A 127 5.92 22.82 3.86
N TYR A 128 6.40 21.88 3.06
CA TYR A 128 6.32 20.45 3.37
C TYR A 128 7.70 19.81 3.32
N GLY A 129 8.18 19.37 4.48
CA GLY A 129 9.53 18.86 4.62
C GLY A 129 10.54 19.92 4.20
N LYS A 130 11.25 19.66 3.10
CA LYS A 130 12.24 20.56 2.51
C LYS A 130 11.75 21.29 1.26
N ASN A 131 10.51 21.04 0.87
CA ASN A 131 9.90 21.61 -0.32
C ASN A 131 9.00 22.80 0.05
N GLU A 132 9.06 23.88 -0.74
CA GLU A 132 8.15 25.01 -0.68
C GLU A 132 7.16 24.92 -1.83
N ILE A 133 5.86 24.89 -1.52
CA ILE A 133 4.77 24.83 -2.48
C ILE A 133 4.09 26.18 -2.51
N PHE A 134 4.07 26.83 -3.65
CA PHE A 134 3.44 28.14 -3.87
C PHE A 134 2.25 28.01 -4.81
N PHE A 135 1.07 28.43 -4.35
CA PHE A 135 -0.13 28.46 -5.16
C PHE A 135 -0.23 29.79 -5.93
N LYS A 136 0.15 29.81 -7.21
CA LYS A 136 0.25 31.04 -8.00
C LYS A 136 -1.08 31.63 -8.40
N LYS A 137 -1.92 30.82 -9.08
CA LYS A 137 -3.17 31.27 -9.70
C LYS A 137 -4.07 30.13 -10.11
N ILE A 138 -5.32 30.47 -10.43
CA ILE A 138 -6.28 29.57 -11.08
C ILE A 138 -6.61 30.19 -12.44
N ASN A 139 -6.69 29.34 -13.48
CA ASN A 139 -7.15 29.71 -14.81
C ASN A 139 -8.32 28.81 -15.21
N GLU A 140 -9.27 29.39 -15.89
CA GLU A 140 -10.34 28.62 -16.55
C GLU A 140 -10.03 28.50 -18.04
N LYS A 141 -10.26 27.32 -18.61
CA LYS A 141 -10.13 27.03 -20.03
C LYS A 141 -11.36 26.32 -20.53
N LYS A 142 -11.98 26.88 -21.57
CA LYS A 142 -13.12 26.27 -22.25
C LYS A 142 -12.62 25.44 -23.44
N ASN A 143 -12.99 24.18 -23.48
CA ASN A 143 -12.78 23.28 -24.60
C ASN A 143 -14.14 22.89 -25.21
N SER A 144 -14.15 22.19 -26.35
CA SER A 144 -15.36 21.83 -27.07
C SER A 144 -16.32 20.93 -26.29
N ASN A 145 -15.81 20.03 -25.47
CA ASN A 145 -16.59 19.02 -24.74
C ASN A 145 -16.49 19.12 -23.21
N PHE A 146 -15.61 19.94 -22.68
CA PHE A 146 -15.46 20.18 -21.23
C PHE A 146 -14.91 21.58 -20.93
N ASN A 147 -15.17 22.07 -19.74
CA ASN A 147 -14.53 23.24 -19.16
C ASN A 147 -13.51 22.75 -18.13
N SER A 148 -12.31 23.32 -18.10
CA SER A 148 -11.30 23.00 -17.08
C SER A 148 -10.99 24.18 -16.18
N ILE A 149 -10.77 23.89 -14.90
CA ILE A 149 -10.25 24.80 -13.91
C ILE A 149 -8.84 24.31 -13.59
N ILE A 150 -7.83 25.08 -13.97
CA ILE A 150 -6.40 24.73 -13.86
C ILE A 150 -5.80 25.50 -12.71
N ALA A 151 -5.27 24.79 -11.71
CA ALA A 151 -4.51 25.39 -10.63
C ALA A 151 -3.02 25.38 -10.99
N HIS A 152 -2.31 26.50 -10.77
CA HIS A 152 -0.87 26.62 -11.00
C HIS A 152 -0.12 26.60 -9.68
N PHE A 153 0.64 25.54 -9.45
CA PHE A 153 1.53 25.41 -8.31
C PHE A 153 2.98 25.47 -8.76
N GLU A 154 3.80 26.13 -7.98
CA GLU A 154 5.25 26.08 -8.10
C GLU A 154 5.83 25.38 -6.89
N ILE A 155 6.59 24.32 -7.12
CA ILE A 155 7.27 23.55 -6.08
C ILE A 155 8.76 23.85 -6.19
N LYS A 156 9.35 24.36 -5.12
CA LYS A 156 10.78 24.59 -5.00
C LYS A 156 11.37 23.60 -4.01
N ASP A 157 12.36 22.82 -4.46
CA ASP A 157 13.11 21.90 -3.60
C ASP A 157 14.21 22.61 -2.79
N GLU A 158 14.86 21.87 -1.88
CA GLU A 158 15.97 22.36 -1.05
C GLU A 158 17.18 22.87 -1.88
N ASN A 159 17.35 22.38 -3.11
CA ASN A 159 18.43 22.74 -4.01
C ASN A 159 18.08 23.97 -4.86
N GLY A 160 16.91 24.53 -4.68
CA GLY A 160 16.42 25.69 -5.43
C GLY A 160 15.86 25.35 -6.82
N LYS A 161 15.77 24.04 -7.16
CA LYS A 161 15.12 23.62 -8.40
C LYS A 161 13.62 23.82 -8.30
N THR A 162 13.06 24.45 -9.32
CA THR A 162 11.64 24.78 -9.38
C THR A 162 10.95 23.91 -10.42
N VAL A 163 9.81 23.33 -10.03
CA VAL A 163 8.91 22.56 -10.91
C VAL A 163 7.53 23.22 -10.86
N GLU A 164 6.91 23.44 -12.01
CA GLU A 164 5.54 23.93 -12.10
C GLU A 164 4.59 22.75 -12.30
N LEU A 165 3.54 22.65 -11.46
CA LEU A 165 2.46 21.68 -11.58
C LEU A 165 1.15 22.39 -11.90
N LYS A 166 0.36 21.79 -12.80
CA LYS A 166 -0.91 22.33 -13.31
C LYS A 166 -2.07 21.31 -13.20
N PRO A 167 -2.38 20.81 -11.99
CA PRO A 167 -3.54 19.96 -11.85
C PRO A 167 -4.80 20.67 -12.28
N GLU A 168 -5.74 19.91 -12.89
CA GLU A 168 -6.99 20.48 -13.40
C GLU A 168 -8.22 19.68 -12.99
N ILE A 169 -9.33 20.41 -12.82
CA ILE A 169 -10.64 19.82 -12.67
C ILE A 169 -11.35 20.01 -14.01
N ARG A 170 -11.79 18.90 -14.63
CA ARG A 170 -12.55 18.92 -15.88
C ARG A 170 -14.03 18.71 -15.60
N ILE A 171 -14.85 19.58 -16.15
CA ILE A 171 -16.31 19.52 -16.08
C ILE A 171 -16.82 19.24 -17.49
N TYR A 172 -17.25 18.00 -17.73
CA TYR A 172 -17.83 17.57 -19.00
C TYR A 172 -19.30 17.99 -19.07
N ASN A 173 -19.76 18.36 -20.28
CA ASN A 173 -21.10 18.90 -20.46
C ASN A 173 -22.15 17.79 -20.69
N GLN A 174 -21.76 16.68 -21.32
CA GLN A 174 -22.68 15.57 -21.67
C GLN A 174 -21.98 14.22 -21.63
N PRO A 175 -22.31 13.33 -20.63
CA PRO A 175 -23.04 13.63 -19.40
C PRO A 175 -22.26 14.59 -18.49
N ILE A 176 -22.93 15.23 -17.55
CA ILE A 176 -22.24 16.11 -16.58
C ILE A 176 -21.40 15.23 -15.66
N ILE A 177 -20.10 15.21 -15.87
CA ILE A 177 -19.12 14.47 -15.07
C ILE A 177 -18.02 15.43 -14.69
N ILE A 178 -17.57 15.33 -13.43
CA ILE A 178 -16.42 16.09 -12.93
C ILE A 178 -15.29 15.10 -12.68
N THR A 179 -14.12 15.34 -13.28
CA THR A 179 -12.90 14.57 -13.07
C THR A 179 -11.80 15.46 -12.53
N SER A 180 -10.92 14.89 -11.69
CA SER A 180 -9.69 15.54 -11.22
C SER A 180 -8.53 14.90 -11.95
N GLU A 181 -7.74 15.72 -12.65
CA GLU A 181 -6.56 15.30 -13.38
C GLU A 181 -5.32 15.81 -12.64
N ALA A 182 -4.46 14.89 -12.25
CA ALA A 182 -3.17 15.23 -11.65
C ALA A 182 -2.17 15.62 -12.75
N ASP A 183 -1.31 16.57 -12.46
CA ASP A 183 -0.12 16.89 -13.27
C ASP A 183 1.10 16.26 -12.57
N ILE A 184 1.96 15.61 -13.33
CA ILE A 184 3.10 14.83 -12.82
C ILE A 184 4.41 15.36 -13.41
#